data_7f1a4eba1a36f27b7ff62fe4483a8527
#
_entry.id   7f1a4eba1a36f27b7ff62fe4483a8527
#
_cell.length_a   1.000
_cell.length_b   1.000
_cell.length_c   1.000
_cell.angle_alpha   90.00
_cell.angle_beta   90.00
_cell.angle_gamma   90.00
#
_symmetry.space_group_name_H-M   'P 1'
#
loop_
_entity.id
_entity.type
_entity.pdbx_description
1 polymer ?
#
loop_
_entity_poly.entity_id
_entity_poly.type
_entity_poly.pdbx_seq_one_letter_code
_entity_poly.pdbx_strand_id
1 'polypeptide(L)'
;IDTYVESGEMNSTELKGDGFIPCFQAEGIHWSFVRLDEKGKVAEVKEKKRISNYCTLGAYYFRTCQLYRDLYEAYYRKKPELVNGEKYVAPLYDYLLSQNGEIYISDIAPEKVHVLGTPEELKRFLEE
;
A
#
# COMPACT_ATOMS: atom_id res chain seq x y z
N ILE A 1 12.67 -4.79 7.78
CA ILE A 1 11.38 -4.64 8.50
C ILE A 1 11.40 -3.30 9.21
N ASP A 2 10.55 -2.43 8.80
CA ASP A 2 10.57 -1.05 9.27
C ASP A 2 9.21 -0.55 9.76
N THR A 3 8.22 -1.45 9.90
CA THR A 3 6.89 -1.11 10.40
C THR A 3 6.37 -2.23 11.30
N TYR A 4 5.91 -1.86 12.49
CA TYR A 4 5.23 -2.75 13.41
C TYR A 4 3.75 -2.38 13.49
N VAL A 5 2.88 -3.35 13.28
CA VAL A 5 1.43 -3.21 13.42
C VAL A 5 0.98 -4.06 14.60
N GLU A 6 0.21 -3.48 15.50
CA GLU A 6 -0.26 -4.20 16.69
C GLU A 6 -1.11 -5.42 16.35
N SER A 7 -1.04 -6.42 17.21
CA SER A 7 -1.75 -7.69 17.02
C SER A 7 -3.25 -7.50 16.85
N GLY A 8 -3.84 -8.21 15.87
CA GLY A 8 -5.27 -8.18 15.59
C GLY A 8 -5.70 -7.12 14.58
N GLU A 9 -4.81 -6.18 14.21
CA GLU A 9 -5.16 -5.11 13.27
C GLU A 9 -5.10 -5.53 11.81
N MET A 10 -4.27 -6.54 11.49
CA MET A 10 -4.18 -7.12 10.15
C MET A 10 -4.74 -8.53 10.18
N ASN A 11 -5.95 -8.70 9.68
CA ASN A 11 -6.67 -9.98 9.74
C ASN A 11 -6.86 -10.55 8.34
N SER A 12 -6.43 -11.80 8.13
CA SER A 12 -6.58 -12.49 6.85
C SER A 12 -8.04 -12.69 6.43
N THR A 13 -8.99 -12.64 7.36
CA THR A 13 -10.42 -12.75 7.03
C THR A 13 -10.98 -11.50 6.35
N GLU A 14 -10.29 -10.38 6.41
CA GLU A 14 -10.66 -9.13 5.73
C GLU A 14 -10.24 -9.08 4.26
N LEU A 15 -9.32 -9.96 3.86
CA LEU A 15 -8.78 -9.97 2.51
C LEU A 15 -9.86 -10.31 1.49
N LYS A 16 -10.01 -9.47 0.47
CA LYS A 16 -11.01 -9.62 -0.59
C LYS A 16 -10.58 -8.91 -1.87
N GLY A 17 -11.26 -9.24 -2.98
CA GLY A 17 -10.98 -8.65 -4.28
C GLY A 17 -9.72 -9.21 -4.92
N ASP A 18 -9.27 -8.56 -5.99
CA ASP A 18 -8.04 -8.91 -6.70
C ASP A 18 -6.80 -8.38 -5.95
N GLY A 19 -6.96 -7.28 -5.24
CA GLY A 19 -5.95 -6.69 -4.39
C GLY A 19 -6.55 -6.16 -3.10
N PHE A 20 -5.73 -6.07 -2.06
CA PHE A 20 -6.13 -5.52 -0.77
C PHE A 20 -4.93 -4.85 -0.12
N ILE A 21 -5.12 -3.63 0.37
CA ILE A 21 -4.01 -2.83 0.89
C ILE A 21 -4.38 -2.32 2.29
N PRO A 22 -3.76 -2.86 3.35
CA PRO A 22 -3.88 -2.23 4.67
C PRO A 22 -3.32 -0.82 4.63
N CYS A 23 -4.09 0.15 5.09
CA CYS A 23 -3.75 1.55 5.10
C CYS A 23 -3.88 2.15 6.50
N PHE A 24 -3.28 3.31 6.68
CA PHE A 24 -3.43 4.14 7.87
C PHE A 24 -3.29 5.60 7.47
N GLN A 25 -3.59 6.51 8.37
CA GLN A 25 -3.47 7.93 8.10
C GLN A 25 -2.20 8.47 8.74
N ALA A 26 -1.36 9.13 7.95
CA ALA A 26 -0.11 9.74 8.39
C ALA A 26 0.22 10.96 7.55
N GLU A 27 1.04 11.84 8.09
CA GLU A 27 1.55 13.00 7.37
C GLU A 27 2.80 12.65 6.55
N GLY A 28 3.17 13.55 5.64
CA GLY A 28 4.37 13.39 4.81
C GLY A 28 4.06 12.88 3.41
N ILE A 29 5.12 12.71 2.63
CA ILE A 29 5.01 12.32 1.22
C ILE A 29 5.85 11.09 0.86
N HIS A 30 6.48 10.45 1.85
CA HIS A 30 7.37 9.31 1.65
C HIS A 30 6.65 7.96 1.62
N TRP A 31 5.32 8.00 1.61
CA TRP A 31 4.45 6.81 1.57
C TRP A 31 4.00 6.50 0.15
N SER A 32 3.40 5.32 -0.03
CA SER A 32 2.46 5.09 -1.12
C SER A 32 1.08 5.55 -0.65
N PHE A 33 0.26 6.06 -1.56
CA PHE A 33 -1.05 6.64 -1.24
C PHE A 33 -2.14 5.96 -2.03
N VAL A 34 -3.34 5.88 -1.43
CA VAL A 34 -4.52 5.25 -2.02
C VAL A 34 -5.68 6.24 -2.01
N ARG A 35 -6.31 6.43 -3.16
CA ARG A 35 -7.55 7.20 -3.27
C ARG A 35 -8.73 6.26 -3.49
N LEU A 36 -9.82 6.49 -2.76
CA LEU A 36 -11.04 5.68 -2.87
C LEU A 36 -12.07 6.37 -3.76
N ASP A 37 -12.93 5.56 -4.39
CA ASP A 37 -14.11 6.04 -5.09
C ASP A 37 -15.30 6.22 -4.12
N GLU A 38 -16.45 6.60 -4.65
CA GLU A 38 -17.66 6.83 -3.86
C GLU A 38 -18.18 5.55 -3.17
N LYS A 39 -17.79 4.38 -3.65
CA LYS A 39 -18.20 3.07 -3.10
C LYS A 39 -17.20 2.52 -2.10
N GLY A 40 -16.11 3.25 -1.83
CA GLY A 40 -15.06 2.79 -0.92
C GLY A 40 -14.06 1.83 -1.57
N LYS A 41 -14.12 1.62 -2.88
CA LYS A 41 -13.12 0.85 -3.61
C LYS A 41 -11.94 1.75 -3.99
N VAL A 42 -10.79 1.15 -4.18
CA VAL A 42 -9.60 1.87 -4.64
C VAL A 42 -9.80 2.37 -6.07
N ALA A 43 -9.56 3.66 -6.29
CA ALA A 43 -9.63 4.30 -7.59
C ALA A 43 -8.25 4.64 -8.16
N GLU A 44 -7.27 4.87 -7.30
CA GLU A 44 -5.91 5.24 -7.70
C GLU A 44 -4.91 4.87 -6.61
N VAL A 45 -3.71 4.46 -7.01
CA VAL A 45 -2.58 4.19 -6.10
C VAL A 45 -1.34 4.88 -6.65
N LYS A 46 -0.66 5.68 -5.85
CA LYS A 46 0.56 6.40 -6.27
C LYS A 46 1.68 6.20 -5.25
N GLU A 47 2.87 5.95 -5.76
CA GLU A 47 4.09 5.90 -4.97
C GLU A 47 4.63 7.32 -4.76
N LYS A 48 4.86 7.70 -3.51
CA LYS A 48 5.49 8.98 -3.11
C LYS A 48 4.81 10.24 -3.66
N LYS A 49 3.52 10.14 -3.96
CA LYS A 49 2.70 11.27 -4.39
C LYS A 49 1.38 11.26 -3.61
N ARG A 50 1.18 12.29 -2.79
CA ARG A 50 -0.03 12.37 -1.96
C ARG A 50 -1.26 12.67 -2.82
N ILE A 51 -2.19 11.75 -2.82
CA ILE A 51 -3.48 11.85 -3.51
C ILE A 51 -4.66 11.72 -2.55
N SER A 52 -4.39 11.41 -1.28
CA SER A 52 -5.39 11.26 -0.22
C SER A 52 -4.71 11.24 1.14
N ASN A 53 -5.50 11.02 2.21
CA ASN A 53 -4.99 10.80 3.55
C ASN A 53 -4.63 9.33 3.83
N TYR A 54 -4.97 8.39 2.92
CA TYR A 54 -4.68 6.98 3.12
C TYR A 54 -3.27 6.64 2.64
N CYS A 55 -2.42 6.25 3.59
CA CYS A 55 -1.06 5.80 3.35
C CYS A 55 -1.00 4.28 3.43
N THR A 56 -0.21 3.63 2.57
CA THR A 56 0.03 2.20 2.74
C THR A 56 1.11 1.97 3.78
N LEU A 57 0.98 0.91 4.56
CA LEU A 57 2.00 0.55 5.55
C LEU A 57 3.05 -0.45 5.03
N GLY A 58 3.03 -0.73 3.73
CA GLY A 58 4.01 -1.59 3.10
C GLY A 58 3.62 -3.07 2.99
N ALA A 59 2.40 -3.43 3.36
CA ALA A 59 1.85 -4.76 3.17
C ALA A 59 0.88 -4.74 1.98
N TYR A 60 1.07 -5.67 1.05
CA TYR A 60 0.31 -5.69 -0.20
C TYR A 60 -0.21 -7.10 -0.48
N TYR A 61 -1.53 -7.22 -0.67
CA TYR A 61 -2.17 -8.48 -1.02
C TYR A 61 -2.55 -8.50 -2.50
N PHE A 62 -2.27 -9.61 -3.14
CA PHE A 62 -2.80 -9.98 -4.44
C PHE A 62 -3.51 -11.33 -4.33
N ARG A 63 -4.63 -11.48 -5.01
CA ARG A 63 -5.47 -12.68 -4.90
C ARG A 63 -4.69 -13.98 -5.13
N THR A 64 -3.75 -13.98 -6.08
CA THR A 64 -2.88 -15.13 -6.35
C THR A 64 -1.46 -14.67 -6.66
N CYS A 65 -0.48 -15.55 -6.45
CA CYS A 65 0.90 -15.29 -6.87
C CYS A 65 1.00 -15.12 -8.39
N GLN A 66 0.19 -15.82 -9.14
CA GLN A 66 0.19 -15.71 -10.60
C GLN A 66 -0.27 -14.33 -11.06
N LEU A 67 -1.31 -13.77 -10.41
CA LEU A 67 -1.76 -12.41 -10.68
C LEU A 67 -0.64 -11.41 -10.46
N TYR A 68 0.05 -11.49 -9.33
CA TYR A 68 1.19 -10.61 -9.04
C TYR A 68 2.29 -10.71 -10.11
N ARG A 69 2.66 -11.92 -10.48
CA ARG A 69 3.71 -12.16 -11.49
C ARG A 69 3.30 -11.59 -12.85
N ASP A 70 2.08 -11.82 -13.27
CA ASP A 70 1.56 -11.33 -14.55
C ASP A 70 1.54 -9.79 -14.59
N LEU A 71 1.11 -9.15 -13.51
CA LEU A 71 1.12 -7.68 -13.39
C LEU A 71 2.55 -7.13 -13.43
N TYR A 72 3.46 -7.74 -12.67
CA TYR A 72 4.86 -7.32 -12.62
C TYR A 72 5.51 -7.41 -14.00
N GLU A 73 5.36 -8.55 -14.67
CA GLU A 73 5.94 -8.74 -16.00
C GLU A 73 5.34 -7.79 -17.02
N ALA A 74 4.02 -7.66 -17.08
CA ALA A 74 3.35 -6.79 -18.03
C ALA A 74 3.69 -5.32 -17.81
N TYR A 75 3.65 -4.86 -16.56
CA TYR A 75 3.91 -3.47 -16.22
C TYR A 75 5.38 -3.08 -16.47
N TYR A 76 6.32 -3.85 -15.94
CA TYR A 76 7.73 -3.49 -16.00
C TYR A 76 8.43 -3.86 -17.32
N ARG A 77 7.80 -4.60 -18.22
CA ARG A 77 8.29 -4.80 -19.59
C ARG A 77 8.03 -3.60 -20.51
N LYS A 78 6.98 -2.84 -20.28
CA LYS A 78 6.53 -1.75 -21.15
C LYS A 78 7.27 -0.44 -20.94
N LYS A 79 8.44 -0.45 -20.32
CA LYS A 79 9.22 0.75 -19.96
C LYS A 79 8.40 1.76 -19.18
N PRO A 80 7.89 1.40 -18.00
CA PRO A 80 7.08 2.30 -17.19
C PRO A 80 7.93 3.43 -16.64
N GLU A 81 7.25 4.49 -16.19
CA GLU A 81 7.90 5.50 -15.37
C GLU A 81 8.31 4.88 -14.04
N LEU A 82 9.61 4.79 -13.80
CA LEU A 82 10.12 4.34 -12.52
C LEU A 82 10.08 5.49 -11.52
N VAL A 83 9.65 5.21 -10.28
CA VAL A 83 9.70 6.19 -9.21
C VAL A 83 11.11 6.20 -8.61
N ASN A 84 11.81 7.33 -8.72
CA ASN A 84 13.20 7.45 -8.29
C ASN A 84 14.13 6.36 -8.85
N GLY A 85 13.85 5.87 -10.07
CA GLY A 85 14.63 4.82 -10.72
C GLY A 85 14.39 3.41 -10.16
N GLU A 86 13.39 3.22 -9.30
CA GLU A 86 13.13 1.94 -8.65
C GLU A 86 11.78 1.34 -9.06
N LYS A 87 11.72 0.01 -8.97
CA LYS A 87 10.50 -0.77 -9.20
C LYS A 87 9.79 -1.00 -7.87
N TYR A 88 8.68 -0.30 -7.66
CA TYR A 88 7.85 -0.46 -6.46
C TYR A 88 6.66 -1.38 -6.74
N VAL A 89 6.05 -1.89 -5.65
CA VAL A 89 4.84 -2.74 -5.75
C VAL A 89 3.60 -1.89 -6.00
N ALA A 90 3.48 -0.73 -5.36
CA ALA A 90 2.28 0.09 -5.43
C ALA A 90 1.81 0.43 -6.86
N PRO A 91 2.68 0.78 -7.82
CA PRO A 91 2.25 1.05 -9.18
C PRO A 91 1.56 -0.13 -9.89
N LEU A 92 1.81 -1.36 -9.45
CA LEU A 92 1.14 -2.53 -10.00
C LEU A 92 -0.37 -2.51 -9.77
N TYR A 93 -0.81 -1.88 -8.67
CA TYR A 93 -2.24 -1.71 -8.39
C TYR A 93 -2.92 -0.75 -9.37
N ASP A 94 -2.26 0.34 -9.76
CA ASP A 94 -2.79 1.22 -10.81
C ASP A 94 -2.94 0.46 -12.14
N TYR A 95 -1.97 -0.39 -12.47
CA TYR A 95 -2.06 -1.23 -13.65
C TYR A 95 -3.21 -2.24 -13.51
N LEU A 96 -3.38 -2.86 -12.35
CA LEU A 96 -4.50 -3.77 -12.07
C LEU A 96 -5.85 -3.07 -12.22
N LEU A 97 -5.97 -1.83 -11.76
CA LEU A 97 -7.18 -1.01 -11.96
C LEU A 97 -7.47 -0.77 -13.44
N SER A 98 -6.44 -0.54 -14.26
CA SER A 98 -6.60 -0.38 -15.70
C SER A 98 -7.10 -1.65 -16.40
N GLN A 99 -6.94 -2.81 -15.76
CA GLN A 99 -7.44 -4.09 -16.21
C GLN A 99 -8.79 -4.47 -15.58
N ASN A 100 -9.50 -3.50 -14.99
CA ASN A 100 -10.78 -3.67 -14.30
C ASN A 100 -10.70 -4.52 -13.02
N GLY A 101 -9.52 -4.61 -12.40
CA GLY A 101 -9.36 -5.28 -11.12
C GLY A 101 -10.06 -4.53 -9.98
N GLU A 102 -10.51 -5.27 -8.98
CA GLU A 102 -11.15 -4.71 -7.78
C GLU A 102 -10.17 -4.74 -6.62
N ILE A 103 -9.90 -3.57 -6.04
CA ILE A 103 -8.97 -3.39 -4.92
C ILE A 103 -9.68 -2.70 -3.77
N TYR A 104 -9.47 -3.22 -2.57
CA TYR A 104 -10.05 -2.72 -1.33
C TYR A 104 -8.95 -2.38 -0.33
N ILE A 105 -9.30 -1.64 0.71
CA ILE A 105 -8.39 -1.31 1.82
C ILE A 105 -9.00 -1.69 3.16
N SER A 106 -8.14 -1.78 4.18
CA SER A 106 -8.53 -1.59 5.57
C SER A 106 -7.94 -0.27 6.05
N ASP A 107 -8.64 0.41 6.95
CA ASP A 107 -8.17 1.66 7.59
C ASP A 107 -7.82 1.34 9.03
N ILE A 108 -6.52 1.21 9.29
CA ILE A 108 -6.00 0.88 10.61
C ILE A 108 -5.77 2.19 11.38
N ALA A 109 -6.19 2.21 12.64
CA ALA A 109 -5.99 3.37 13.50
C ALA A 109 -4.50 3.74 13.59
N PRO A 110 -4.10 4.99 13.39
CA PRO A 110 -2.69 5.38 13.35
C PRO A 110 -1.89 5.00 14.60
N GLU A 111 -2.52 5.01 15.78
CA GLU A 111 -1.88 4.62 17.04
C GLU A 111 -1.51 3.13 17.09
N LYS A 112 -2.04 2.31 16.19
CA LYS A 112 -1.75 0.88 16.08
C LYS A 112 -0.61 0.57 15.10
N VAL A 113 -0.09 1.57 14.42
CA VAL A 113 0.97 1.45 13.42
C VAL A 113 2.21 2.19 13.92
N HIS A 114 3.31 1.45 14.04
CA HIS A 114 4.58 2.00 14.54
C HIS A 114 5.64 1.92 13.45
N VAL A 115 6.07 3.07 12.95
CA VAL A 115 7.07 3.16 11.88
C VAL A 115 8.45 3.14 12.52
N LEU A 116 9.32 2.26 12.07
CA LEU A 116 10.62 1.96 12.68
C LEU A 116 11.78 2.07 11.66
N GLY A 117 11.55 2.72 10.53
CA GLY A 117 12.49 2.72 9.41
C GLY A 117 13.67 3.68 9.55
N THR A 118 13.61 4.62 10.49
CA THR A 118 14.70 5.56 10.77
C THR A 118 15.10 5.51 12.24
N PRO A 119 16.35 5.94 12.58
CA PRO A 119 16.78 6.00 13.99
C PRO A 119 15.85 6.85 14.85
N GLU A 120 15.35 7.96 14.32
CA GLU A 120 14.45 8.85 15.03
C GLU A 120 13.10 8.18 15.30
N GLU A 121 12.56 7.46 14.33
CA GLU A 121 11.31 6.72 14.47
C GLU A 121 11.45 5.61 15.52
N LEU A 122 12.53 4.84 15.45
CA LEU A 122 12.83 3.80 16.45
C LEU A 122 12.97 4.40 17.85
N LYS A 123 13.71 5.51 17.99
CA LYS A 123 13.88 6.18 19.27
C LYS A 123 12.53 6.62 19.85
N ARG A 124 11.68 7.22 19.02
CA ARG A 124 10.34 7.66 19.44
C ARG A 124 9.51 6.48 19.94
N PHE A 125 9.56 5.34 19.24
CA PHE A 125 8.86 4.12 19.65
C PHE A 125 9.34 3.60 21.01
N LEU A 126 10.66 3.62 21.25
CA LEU A 126 11.25 3.14 22.50
C LEU A 126 10.94 4.06 23.71
N GLU A 127 10.61 5.32 23.47
CA GLU A 127 10.25 6.30 24.49
C GLU A 127 8.75 6.31 24.84
N GLU A 128 7.93 5.59 24.06
CA GLU A 128 6.50 5.39 24.34
C GLU A 128 6.31 4.39 25.55
#